data_d36660eec8583fc3c289641044cea013
#
_entry.id   d36660eec8583fc3c289641044cea013
#
_cell.length_a   1.000
_cell.length_b   1.000
_cell.length_c   1.000
_cell.angle_alpha   90.00
_cell.angle_beta   90.00
_cell.angle_gamma   90.00
#
_symmetry.space_group_name_H-M   'P 1'
#
loop_
_entity.id
_entity.type
_entity.pdbx_description
1 polymer ?
#
loop_
_entity_poly.entity_id
_entity_poly.type
_entity_poly.pdbx_seq_one_letter_code
_entity_poly.pdbx_strand_id
1 'polypeptide(L)'
;MYQGDYLYAINAMGGTQLSIEQHVALLREIGWNGFFTGFNPEHTPLWKAAADKYGMLYTSIHAPFTGAALLWQTGEAADAEVQRMLECLDDCAKYDIPVMVIHPFIGFEDHTPTEAGIVNFGKIVAHADALGVKLGFENVEGEEYLAALYEQFSSHPSFGFCFDAGHELCYNRGKDMLALYGSKLCHTHLNDNVGVTGKDIFWTDDLHLVMGDGIADWQDIMRRIRNSDYSGVLTCELTLSNKPDKHTHDGYAAMPIEDFYTLALSRMKAIGEIGI
;
A
#
# COMPACT_ATOMS: atom_id res chain seq x y z
N MET A 1 13.49 -17.88 5.98
CA MET A 1 12.57 -17.28 6.98
C MET A 1 13.29 -16.15 7.70
N TYR A 2 12.80 -14.91 7.58
CA TYR A 2 13.38 -13.73 8.24
C TYR A 2 13.19 -13.81 9.76
N GLN A 3 14.24 -13.54 10.53
CA GLN A 3 14.23 -13.61 12.01
C GLN A 3 14.71 -12.31 12.67
N GLY A 4 14.93 -11.26 11.88
CA GLY A 4 15.33 -9.96 12.43
C GLY A 4 14.14 -9.14 12.92
N ASP A 5 14.47 -8.02 13.57
CA ASP A 5 13.50 -7.01 13.97
C ASP A 5 13.07 -6.19 12.76
N TYR A 6 11.78 -5.86 12.68
CA TYR A 6 11.26 -4.97 11.66
C TYR A 6 11.33 -3.51 12.07
N LEU A 7 11.45 -2.63 11.07
CA LEU A 7 11.11 -1.22 11.19
C LEU A 7 9.63 -1.03 10.84
N TYR A 8 9.02 0.05 11.32
CA TYR A 8 7.59 0.30 11.20
C TYR A 8 7.31 1.63 10.52
N ALA A 9 6.38 1.63 9.56
CA ALA A 9 5.91 2.82 8.88
C ALA A 9 4.38 2.85 8.81
N ILE A 10 3.82 4.03 8.54
CA ILE A 10 2.38 4.27 8.46
C ILE A 10 2.08 5.28 7.35
N ASN A 11 0.87 5.24 6.79
CA ASN A 11 0.41 6.29 5.90
C ASN A 11 0.29 7.64 6.64
N ALA A 12 0.76 8.71 6.01
CA ALA A 12 0.52 10.05 6.52
C ALA A 12 -0.95 10.40 6.33
N MET A 13 -1.70 10.45 7.42
CA MET A 13 -3.16 10.64 7.41
C MET A 13 -3.54 12.02 6.87
N GLY A 14 -4.44 12.04 5.90
CA GLY A 14 -5.06 13.27 5.42
C GLY A 14 -6.04 13.88 6.45
N GLY A 15 -6.45 15.13 6.20
CA GLY A 15 -7.50 15.79 7.02
C GLY A 15 -7.05 16.26 8.40
N THR A 16 -5.79 16.10 8.77
CA THR A 16 -5.24 16.65 10.02
C THR A 16 -5.01 18.16 9.89
N GLN A 17 -5.00 18.87 11.03
CA GLN A 17 -4.66 20.31 11.07
C GLN A 17 -3.13 20.55 11.10
N LEU A 18 -2.33 19.48 11.00
CA LEU A 18 -0.88 19.55 11.06
C LEU A 18 -0.30 20.01 9.71
N SER A 19 0.73 20.86 9.74
CA SER A 19 1.59 21.03 8.57
C SER A 19 2.37 19.73 8.30
N ILE A 20 2.88 19.56 7.08
CA ILE A 20 3.71 18.40 6.71
C ILE A 20 4.85 18.19 7.71
N GLU A 21 5.55 19.28 8.04
CA GLU A 21 6.67 19.21 9.00
C GLU A 21 6.23 18.78 10.40
N GLN A 22 5.12 19.34 10.90
CA GLN A 22 4.56 18.94 12.19
C GLN A 22 4.12 17.47 12.21
N HIS A 23 3.57 16.99 11.09
CA HIS A 23 3.14 15.61 10.94
C HIS A 23 4.31 14.63 11.05
N VAL A 24 5.39 14.89 10.29
CA VAL A 24 6.60 14.04 10.34
C VAL A 24 7.28 14.11 11.72
N ALA A 25 7.32 15.30 12.33
CA ALA A 25 7.85 15.46 13.68
C ALA A 25 7.06 14.64 14.70
N LEU A 26 5.73 14.66 14.64
CA LEU A 26 4.86 13.87 15.52
C LEU A 26 5.08 12.36 15.34
N LEU A 27 5.13 11.85 14.10
CA LEU A 27 5.42 10.44 13.85
C LEU A 27 6.77 10.03 14.46
N ARG A 28 7.78 10.88 14.29
CA ARG A 28 9.11 10.64 14.88
C ARG A 28 9.10 10.62 16.41
N GLU A 29 8.37 11.54 17.03
CA GLU A 29 8.22 11.65 18.49
C GLU A 29 7.55 10.41 19.07
N ILE A 30 6.50 9.90 18.42
CA ILE A 30 5.81 8.67 18.83
C ILE A 30 6.71 7.43 18.68
N GLY A 31 7.67 7.46 17.75
CA GLY A 31 8.65 6.40 17.55
C GLY A 31 8.46 5.57 16.28
N TRP A 32 7.71 6.07 15.29
CA TRP A 32 7.68 5.50 13.96
C TRP A 32 9.05 5.64 13.28
N ASN A 33 9.41 4.67 12.44
CA ASN A 33 10.66 4.71 11.67
C ASN A 33 10.47 5.38 10.31
N GLY A 34 9.27 5.31 9.75
CA GLY A 34 8.96 5.85 8.43
C GLY A 34 7.48 6.12 8.21
N PHE A 35 7.21 6.61 7.03
CA PHE A 35 5.85 6.87 6.54
C PHE A 35 5.79 6.73 5.02
N PHE A 36 4.56 6.69 4.48
CA PHE A 36 4.29 6.86 3.05
C PHE A 36 3.15 7.86 2.82
N THR A 37 3.02 8.33 1.58
CA THR A 37 1.95 9.26 1.19
C THR A 37 1.34 8.86 -0.15
N GLY A 38 0.17 9.39 -0.46
CA GLY A 38 -0.31 9.45 -1.85
C GLY A 38 0.52 10.42 -2.71
N PHE A 39 0.52 10.20 -4.02
CA PHE A 39 1.22 11.05 -4.98
C PHE A 39 0.64 12.46 -5.02
N ASN A 40 1.49 13.44 -4.76
CA ASN A 40 1.22 14.86 -4.96
C ASN A 40 2.54 15.58 -5.27
N PRO A 41 2.81 15.97 -6.53
CA PRO A 41 4.09 16.55 -6.93
C PRO A 41 4.44 17.87 -6.24
N GLU A 42 3.45 18.62 -5.75
CA GLU A 42 3.67 19.85 -4.96
C GLU A 42 4.08 19.54 -3.53
N HIS A 43 3.61 18.43 -2.96
CA HIS A 43 3.87 18.07 -1.56
C HIS A 43 5.03 17.09 -1.39
N THR A 44 5.35 16.25 -2.38
CA THR A 44 6.45 15.27 -2.30
C THR A 44 7.77 15.91 -1.84
N PRO A 45 8.22 17.06 -2.39
CA PRO A 45 9.46 17.70 -1.92
C PRO A 45 9.38 18.15 -0.46
N LEU A 46 8.21 18.56 0.03
CA LEU A 46 8.02 18.99 1.41
C LEU A 46 8.05 17.80 2.37
N TRP A 47 7.43 16.68 2.00
CA TRP A 47 7.49 15.42 2.75
C TRP A 47 8.92 14.90 2.84
N LYS A 48 9.65 14.91 1.71
CA LYS A 48 11.06 14.49 1.68
C LYS A 48 11.94 15.37 2.55
N ALA A 49 11.80 16.68 2.46
CA ALA A 49 12.57 17.61 3.29
C ALA A 49 12.30 17.41 4.80
N ALA A 50 11.04 17.15 5.17
CA ALA A 50 10.69 16.84 6.56
C ALA A 50 11.24 15.47 6.98
N ALA A 51 11.17 14.44 6.13
CA ALA A 51 11.75 13.14 6.38
C ALA A 51 13.25 13.24 6.67
N ASP A 52 14.00 13.95 5.83
CA ASP A 52 15.44 14.17 5.99
C ASP A 52 15.76 14.92 7.28
N LYS A 53 15.00 15.96 7.59
CA LYS A 53 15.17 16.77 8.80
C LYS A 53 15.03 15.95 10.08
N TYR A 54 14.06 15.03 10.12
CA TYR A 54 13.75 14.24 11.31
C TYR A 54 14.34 12.82 11.29
N GLY A 55 15.11 12.48 10.26
CA GLY A 55 15.71 11.16 10.10
C GLY A 55 14.67 10.03 9.97
N MET A 56 13.59 10.30 9.24
CA MET A 56 12.50 9.36 8.95
C MET A 56 12.69 8.73 7.57
N LEU A 57 12.27 7.47 7.42
CA LEU A 57 12.19 6.83 6.12
C LEU A 57 10.93 7.31 5.37
N TYR A 58 11.08 7.77 4.14
CA TYR A 58 9.96 7.93 3.21
C TYR A 58 9.88 6.64 2.40
N THR A 59 9.03 5.70 2.83
CA THR A 59 9.09 4.30 2.39
C THR A 59 8.52 4.06 1.01
N SER A 60 7.47 4.80 0.64
CA SER A 60 6.83 4.68 -0.66
C SER A 60 5.94 5.88 -0.98
N ILE A 61 5.62 6.02 -2.27
CA ILE A 61 4.49 6.82 -2.74
C ILE A 61 3.42 5.86 -3.25
N HIS A 62 2.18 6.04 -2.81
CA HIS A 62 1.03 5.37 -3.39
C HIS A 62 0.60 6.14 -4.65
N ALA A 63 0.69 5.51 -5.82
CA ALA A 63 0.26 6.10 -7.08
C ALA A 63 -1.26 6.41 -7.05
N PRO A 64 -1.74 7.39 -7.82
CA PRO A 64 -3.17 7.61 -7.98
C PRO A 64 -3.84 6.37 -8.57
N PHE A 65 -4.91 5.89 -7.94
CA PHE A 65 -5.55 4.63 -8.33
C PHE A 65 -6.92 4.79 -9.00
N THR A 66 -7.54 5.96 -8.90
CA THR A 66 -8.90 6.20 -9.45
C THR A 66 -8.99 5.98 -10.96
N GLY A 67 -7.89 6.09 -11.68
CA GLY A 67 -7.77 5.84 -13.11
C GLY A 67 -7.19 4.46 -13.47
N ALA A 68 -6.92 3.57 -12.52
CA ALA A 68 -6.22 2.31 -12.79
C ALA A 68 -6.92 1.42 -13.83
N ALA A 69 -8.25 1.45 -13.90
CA ALA A 69 -9.01 0.74 -14.94
C ALA A 69 -8.73 1.27 -16.37
N LEU A 70 -8.36 2.55 -16.53
CA LEU A 70 -8.02 3.14 -17.82
C LEU A 70 -6.71 2.58 -18.37
N LEU A 71 -5.80 2.11 -17.52
CA LEU A 71 -4.56 1.48 -17.96
C LEU A 71 -4.79 0.22 -18.81
N TRP A 72 -5.97 -0.41 -18.69
CA TRP A 72 -6.34 -1.59 -19.46
C TRP A 72 -7.06 -1.25 -20.77
N GLN A 73 -7.10 0.01 -21.15
CA GLN A 73 -7.77 0.53 -22.34
C GLN A 73 -6.77 1.15 -23.32
N THR A 74 -7.27 1.59 -24.46
CA THR A 74 -6.53 2.39 -25.45
C THR A 74 -7.11 3.80 -25.55
N GLY A 75 -6.34 4.74 -26.07
CA GLY A 75 -6.78 6.11 -26.34
C GLY A 75 -6.24 7.14 -25.35
N GLU A 76 -6.60 8.39 -25.56
CA GLU A 76 -6.03 9.54 -24.85
C GLU A 76 -6.15 9.46 -23.31
N ALA A 77 -7.25 8.91 -22.80
CA ALA A 77 -7.44 8.77 -21.36
C ALA A 77 -6.46 7.74 -20.75
N ALA A 78 -6.23 6.63 -21.45
CA ALA A 78 -5.26 5.61 -21.04
C ALA A 78 -3.83 6.16 -21.11
N ASP A 79 -3.49 6.88 -22.19
CA ASP A 79 -2.17 7.50 -22.35
C ASP A 79 -1.90 8.55 -21.25
N ALA A 80 -2.93 9.33 -20.89
CA ALA A 80 -2.83 10.30 -19.78
C ALA A 80 -2.59 9.61 -18.43
N GLU A 81 -3.24 8.46 -18.18
CA GLU A 81 -3.04 7.71 -16.96
C GLU A 81 -1.65 7.05 -16.90
N VAL A 82 -1.16 6.51 -18.03
CA VAL A 82 0.24 6.06 -18.13
C VAL A 82 1.19 7.21 -17.77
N GLN A 83 0.98 8.40 -18.35
CA GLN A 83 1.83 9.55 -18.08
C GLN A 83 1.83 9.92 -16.58
N ARG A 84 0.69 9.88 -15.90
CA ARG A 84 0.62 10.10 -14.44
C ARG A 84 1.46 9.09 -13.64
N MET A 85 1.47 7.83 -14.06
CA MET A 85 2.31 6.81 -13.42
C MET A 85 3.79 7.08 -13.63
N LEU A 86 4.18 7.51 -14.84
CA LEU A 86 5.57 7.89 -15.12
C LEU A 86 6.01 9.10 -14.28
N GLU A 87 5.17 10.11 -14.15
CA GLU A 87 5.44 11.29 -13.29
C GLU A 87 5.60 10.92 -11.83
N CYS A 88 4.80 9.97 -11.34
CA CYS A 88 4.93 9.45 -9.99
C CYS A 88 6.27 8.71 -9.80
N LEU A 89 6.69 7.92 -10.78
CA LEU A 89 8.00 7.25 -10.77
C LEU A 89 9.17 8.24 -10.82
N ASP A 90 9.04 9.29 -11.62
CA ASP A 90 10.05 10.37 -11.70
C ASP A 90 10.22 11.06 -10.34
N ASP A 91 9.13 11.31 -9.61
CA ASP A 91 9.20 11.86 -8.25
C ASP A 91 9.81 10.85 -7.27
N CYS A 92 9.46 9.57 -7.36
CA CYS A 92 10.09 8.53 -6.54
C CYS A 92 11.61 8.53 -6.73
N ALA A 93 12.08 8.51 -7.98
CA ALA A 93 13.51 8.52 -8.29
C ALA A 93 14.19 9.82 -7.86
N LYS A 94 13.57 10.98 -8.13
CA LYS A 94 14.10 12.29 -7.81
C LYS A 94 14.32 12.51 -6.32
N TYR A 95 13.47 11.92 -5.49
CA TYR A 95 13.47 12.09 -4.04
C TYR A 95 13.96 10.86 -3.28
N ASP A 96 14.61 9.90 -3.95
CA ASP A 96 15.15 8.67 -3.36
C ASP A 96 14.08 7.87 -2.59
N ILE A 97 12.86 7.81 -3.11
CA ILE A 97 11.77 7.02 -2.53
C ILE A 97 11.79 5.65 -3.22
N PRO A 98 12.00 4.55 -2.46
CA PRO A 98 12.40 3.28 -3.07
C PRO A 98 11.26 2.53 -3.76
N VAL A 99 10.01 2.81 -3.40
CA VAL A 99 8.83 2.04 -3.86
C VAL A 99 7.73 2.99 -4.33
N MET A 100 7.17 2.71 -5.50
CA MET A 100 5.86 3.19 -5.90
C MET A 100 4.85 2.06 -5.74
N VAL A 101 3.86 2.20 -4.86
CA VAL A 101 2.72 1.28 -4.77
C VAL A 101 1.72 1.63 -5.85
N ILE A 102 1.24 0.63 -6.56
CA ILE A 102 0.33 0.79 -7.70
C ILE A 102 -0.76 -0.28 -7.68
N HIS A 103 -2.02 0.16 -7.87
CA HIS A 103 -3.12 -0.75 -8.10
C HIS A 103 -3.06 -1.33 -9.52
N PRO A 104 -3.10 -2.67 -9.68
CA PRO A 104 -3.23 -3.30 -11.00
C PRO A 104 -4.54 -2.91 -11.70
N PHE A 105 -5.59 -2.67 -10.93
CA PHE A 105 -6.94 -2.37 -11.41
C PHE A 105 -7.73 -1.60 -10.34
N ILE A 106 -8.89 -1.11 -10.71
CA ILE A 106 -9.97 -0.64 -9.83
C ILE A 106 -11.31 -0.89 -10.50
N GLY A 107 -12.25 -1.50 -9.80
CA GLY A 107 -13.63 -1.71 -10.28
C GLY A 107 -14.23 -3.03 -9.81
N PHE A 108 -15.56 -3.11 -9.84
CA PHE A 108 -16.34 -4.25 -9.33
C PHE A 108 -17.26 -4.88 -10.40
N GLU A 109 -17.18 -4.37 -11.62
CA GLU A 109 -17.90 -4.94 -12.77
C GLU A 109 -17.12 -6.12 -13.35
N ASP A 110 -17.79 -6.91 -14.20
CA ASP A 110 -17.11 -7.96 -14.98
C ASP A 110 -16.02 -7.34 -15.86
N HIS A 111 -14.83 -7.87 -15.77
CA HIS A 111 -13.65 -7.34 -16.46
C HIS A 111 -12.68 -8.45 -16.82
N THR A 112 -11.81 -8.17 -17.76
CA THR A 112 -10.79 -9.10 -18.24
C THR A 112 -9.52 -8.34 -18.60
N PRO A 113 -8.34 -8.81 -18.18
CA PRO A 113 -7.07 -8.26 -18.61
C PRO A 113 -6.95 -8.21 -20.13
N THR A 114 -6.42 -7.10 -20.64
CA THR A 114 -6.33 -6.84 -22.09
C THR A 114 -4.87 -6.72 -22.54
N GLU A 115 -4.61 -6.95 -23.84
CA GLU A 115 -3.30 -6.69 -24.44
C GLU A 115 -2.91 -5.20 -24.33
N ALA A 116 -3.88 -4.29 -24.42
CA ALA A 116 -3.63 -2.86 -24.23
C ALA A 116 -3.07 -2.57 -22.82
N GLY A 117 -3.62 -3.22 -21.80
CA GLY A 117 -3.11 -3.11 -20.43
C GLY A 117 -1.70 -3.62 -20.31
N ILE A 118 -1.39 -4.78 -20.87
CA ILE A 118 -0.02 -5.31 -20.87
C ILE A 118 0.96 -4.33 -21.54
N VAL A 119 0.58 -3.72 -22.65
CA VAL A 119 1.42 -2.70 -23.33
C VAL A 119 1.61 -1.46 -22.44
N ASN A 120 0.56 -0.96 -21.80
CA ASN A 120 0.62 0.23 -20.95
C ASN A 120 1.45 -0.02 -19.67
N PHE A 121 1.19 -1.12 -18.97
CA PHE A 121 2.02 -1.50 -17.81
C PHE A 121 3.46 -1.81 -18.22
N GLY A 122 3.70 -2.33 -19.44
CA GLY A 122 5.04 -2.52 -19.97
C GLY A 122 5.85 -1.21 -20.07
N LYS A 123 5.20 -0.09 -20.44
CA LYS A 123 5.83 1.24 -20.43
C LYS A 123 6.21 1.67 -19.00
N ILE A 124 5.32 1.44 -18.04
CA ILE A 124 5.52 1.77 -16.61
C ILE A 124 6.66 0.95 -16.02
N VAL A 125 6.65 -0.37 -16.25
CA VAL A 125 7.70 -1.28 -15.77
C VAL A 125 9.07 -0.93 -16.36
N ALA A 126 9.14 -0.67 -17.66
CA ALA A 126 10.39 -0.28 -18.31
C ALA A 126 10.94 1.04 -17.77
N HIS A 127 10.08 2.00 -17.46
CA HIS A 127 10.48 3.27 -16.85
C HIS A 127 10.99 3.05 -15.42
N ALA A 128 10.30 2.25 -14.62
CA ALA A 128 10.72 1.91 -13.27
C ALA A 128 12.08 1.18 -13.26
N ASP A 129 12.31 0.25 -14.21
CA ASP A 129 13.61 -0.42 -14.39
C ASP A 129 14.72 0.58 -14.67
N ALA A 130 14.47 1.56 -15.57
CA ALA A 130 15.44 2.58 -15.91
C ALA A 130 15.79 3.51 -14.74
N LEU A 131 14.84 3.77 -13.85
CA LEU A 131 14.99 4.61 -12.67
C LEU A 131 15.48 3.85 -11.43
N GLY A 132 15.42 2.52 -11.42
CA GLY A 132 15.76 1.71 -10.25
C GLY A 132 14.72 1.78 -9.13
N VAL A 133 13.49 2.20 -9.43
CA VAL A 133 12.36 2.27 -8.47
C VAL A 133 11.60 0.95 -8.48
N LYS A 134 11.22 0.43 -7.31
CA LYS A 134 10.36 -0.74 -7.21
C LYS A 134 8.89 -0.39 -7.43
N LEU A 135 8.19 -1.23 -8.19
CA LEU A 135 6.75 -1.20 -8.35
C LEU A 135 6.13 -2.22 -7.40
N GLY A 136 5.50 -1.76 -6.32
CA GLY A 136 4.73 -2.63 -5.43
C GLY A 136 3.32 -2.79 -5.99
N PHE A 137 3.08 -3.80 -6.83
CA PHE A 137 1.72 -4.11 -7.28
C PHE A 137 0.91 -4.66 -6.12
N GLU A 138 -0.18 -3.98 -5.80
CA GLU A 138 -0.99 -4.30 -4.62
C GLU A 138 -2.09 -5.31 -4.93
N ASN A 139 -2.39 -6.22 -4.01
CA ASN A 139 -3.54 -7.09 -4.12
C ASN A 139 -4.83 -6.33 -3.81
N VAL A 140 -5.51 -5.93 -4.84
CA VAL A 140 -6.81 -5.24 -4.81
C VAL A 140 -7.91 -6.14 -5.40
N GLU A 141 -9.09 -5.59 -5.64
CA GLU A 141 -10.11 -6.27 -6.45
C GLU A 141 -9.58 -6.57 -7.87
N GLY A 142 -10.09 -7.62 -8.50
CA GLY A 142 -9.61 -8.04 -9.83
C GLY A 142 -8.23 -8.68 -9.79
N GLU A 143 -8.03 -9.69 -8.95
CA GLU A 143 -6.75 -10.42 -8.80
C GLU A 143 -6.22 -10.96 -10.13
N GLU A 144 -7.08 -11.23 -11.12
CA GLU A 144 -6.69 -11.65 -12.46
C GLU A 144 -5.81 -10.63 -13.19
N TYR A 145 -5.95 -9.34 -12.87
CA TYR A 145 -5.07 -8.30 -13.42
C TYR A 145 -3.67 -8.37 -12.80
N LEU A 146 -3.58 -8.58 -11.49
CA LEU A 146 -2.29 -8.83 -10.83
C LEU A 146 -1.63 -10.10 -11.37
N ALA A 147 -2.41 -11.17 -11.57
CA ALA A 147 -1.92 -12.43 -12.13
C ALA A 147 -1.35 -12.23 -13.55
N ALA A 148 -2.05 -11.49 -14.41
CA ALA A 148 -1.59 -11.17 -15.76
C ALA A 148 -0.27 -10.37 -15.75
N LEU A 149 -0.17 -9.37 -14.89
CA LEU A 149 1.05 -8.57 -14.73
C LEU A 149 2.21 -9.41 -14.16
N TYR A 150 1.92 -10.28 -13.19
CA TYR A 150 2.92 -11.19 -12.63
C TYR A 150 3.47 -12.14 -13.68
N GLU A 151 2.61 -12.78 -14.48
CA GLU A 151 3.01 -13.67 -15.56
C GLU A 151 3.92 -12.95 -16.55
N GLN A 152 3.57 -11.72 -16.92
CA GLN A 152 4.27 -10.96 -17.95
C GLN A 152 5.58 -10.32 -17.46
N PHE A 153 5.58 -9.78 -16.22
CA PHE A 153 6.63 -8.85 -15.79
C PHE A 153 7.40 -9.29 -14.54
N SER A 154 7.10 -10.44 -13.93
CA SER A 154 7.75 -10.85 -12.69
C SER A 154 9.27 -11.07 -12.81
N SER A 155 9.81 -11.21 -14.02
CA SER A 155 11.27 -11.29 -14.27
C SER A 155 11.97 -9.94 -14.26
N HIS A 156 11.25 -8.82 -14.33
CA HIS A 156 11.80 -7.47 -14.31
C HIS A 156 12.33 -7.11 -12.91
N PRO A 157 13.49 -6.43 -12.82
CA PRO A 157 14.07 -6.07 -11.53
C PRO A 157 13.21 -5.10 -10.72
N SER A 158 12.43 -4.22 -11.38
CA SER A 158 11.50 -3.29 -10.73
C SER A 158 10.22 -3.95 -10.25
N PHE A 159 9.84 -5.13 -10.79
CA PHE A 159 8.58 -5.78 -10.39
C PHE A 159 8.64 -6.24 -8.93
N GLY A 160 7.64 -5.85 -8.16
CA GLY A 160 7.44 -6.24 -6.77
C GLY A 160 5.96 -6.42 -6.44
N PHE A 161 5.71 -6.99 -5.30
CA PHE A 161 4.38 -7.19 -4.75
C PHE A 161 4.22 -6.36 -3.46
N CYS A 162 3.14 -5.61 -3.35
CA CYS A 162 2.70 -4.97 -2.12
C CYS A 162 1.58 -5.81 -1.52
N PHE A 163 1.81 -6.37 -0.34
CA PHE A 163 0.80 -7.18 0.34
C PHE A 163 -0.08 -6.31 1.22
N ASP A 164 -1.36 -6.20 0.86
CA ASP A 164 -2.39 -5.65 1.72
C ASP A 164 -3.17 -6.78 2.42
N ALA A 165 -3.12 -6.77 3.76
CA ALA A 165 -3.72 -7.81 4.59
C ALA A 165 -5.25 -7.70 4.67
N GLY A 166 -5.78 -6.48 4.68
CA GLY A 166 -7.22 -6.23 4.67
C GLY A 166 -7.85 -6.56 3.32
N HIS A 167 -7.19 -6.22 2.21
CA HIS A 167 -7.63 -6.60 0.87
C HIS A 167 -7.64 -8.12 0.68
N GLU A 168 -6.68 -8.85 1.26
CA GLU A 168 -6.72 -10.32 1.24
C GLU A 168 -8.04 -10.84 1.83
N LEU A 169 -8.51 -10.25 2.93
CA LEU A 169 -9.75 -10.65 3.59
C LEU A 169 -11.02 -10.23 2.83
N CYS A 170 -11.07 -9.00 2.34
CA CYS A 170 -12.25 -8.48 1.65
C CYS A 170 -12.21 -8.74 0.13
N TYR A 171 -11.28 -8.16 -0.61
CA TYR A 171 -11.27 -8.21 -2.06
C TYR A 171 -10.85 -9.59 -2.59
N ASN A 172 -9.91 -10.26 -1.95
CA ASN A 172 -9.43 -11.57 -2.38
C ASN A 172 -10.11 -12.73 -1.64
N ARG A 173 -11.09 -12.46 -0.78
CA ARG A 173 -11.92 -13.46 -0.05
C ARG A 173 -11.08 -14.48 0.74
N GLY A 174 -9.96 -14.04 1.32
CA GLY A 174 -9.05 -14.90 2.08
C GLY A 174 -8.19 -15.82 1.22
N LYS A 175 -8.08 -15.57 -0.09
CA LYS A 175 -7.13 -16.27 -0.96
C LYS A 175 -5.70 -15.92 -0.54
N ASP A 176 -4.86 -16.92 -0.31
CA ASP A 176 -3.47 -16.70 0.15
C ASP A 176 -2.62 -16.00 -0.92
N MET A 177 -2.62 -14.66 -0.87
CA MET A 177 -1.89 -13.82 -1.83
C MET A 177 -0.38 -13.92 -1.64
N LEU A 178 0.08 -14.16 -0.41
CA LEU A 178 1.51 -14.38 -0.14
C LEU A 178 2.01 -15.71 -0.71
N ALA A 179 1.19 -16.76 -0.75
CA ALA A 179 1.56 -18.01 -1.42
C ALA A 179 1.73 -17.81 -2.93
N LEU A 180 0.95 -16.94 -3.54
CA LEU A 180 1.00 -16.68 -4.98
C LEU A 180 2.13 -15.72 -5.37
N TYR A 181 2.28 -14.61 -4.65
CA TYR A 181 3.11 -13.47 -5.07
C TYR A 181 4.23 -13.13 -4.08
N GLY A 182 4.27 -13.77 -2.90
CA GLY A 182 5.19 -13.43 -1.81
C GLY A 182 6.68 -13.54 -2.16
N SER A 183 7.06 -14.31 -3.19
CA SER A 183 8.43 -14.32 -3.71
C SER A 183 8.87 -12.96 -4.28
N LYS A 184 7.95 -12.06 -4.52
CA LYS A 184 8.16 -10.69 -5.01
C LYS A 184 7.81 -9.63 -3.97
N LEU A 185 7.54 -10.01 -2.73
CA LEU A 185 7.16 -9.08 -1.67
C LEU A 185 8.23 -7.99 -1.49
N CYS A 186 7.86 -6.75 -1.73
CA CYS A 186 8.73 -5.58 -1.61
C CYS A 186 8.16 -4.50 -0.69
N HIS A 187 6.86 -4.56 -0.39
CA HIS A 187 6.16 -3.61 0.47
C HIS A 187 4.95 -4.27 1.14
N THR A 188 4.45 -3.66 2.20
CA THR A 188 3.24 -4.12 2.89
C THR A 188 2.31 -2.95 3.17
N HIS A 189 1.00 -3.20 3.10
CA HIS A 189 -0.06 -2.37 3.66
C HIS A 189 -0.83 -3.22 4.68
N LEU A 190 -0.39 -3.17 5.94
CA LEU A 190 -1.00 -3.96 7.01
C LEU A 190 -2.16 -3.18 7.61
N ASN A 191 -3.33 -3.77 7.54
CA ASN A 191 -4.54 -3.29 8.19
C ASN A 191 -5.43 -4.48 8.49
N ASP A 192 -6.38 -4.30 9.41
CA ASP A 192 -7.36 -5.33 9.72
C ASP A 192 -8.68 -5.06 8.99
N ASN A 193 -9.48 -6.10 8.90
CA ASN A 193 -10.74 -6.06 8.17
C ASN A 193 -11.72 -7.08 8.79
N VAL A 194 -13.00 -6.98 8.45
CA VAL A 194 -14.04 -7.96 8.87
C VAL A 194 -14.46 -8.90 7.72
N GLY A 195 -13.74 -8.84 6.60
CA GLY A 195 -14.06 -9.60 5.39
C GLY A 195 -15.27 -9.04 4.64
N VAL A 196 -15.78 -9.83 3.70
CA VAL A 196 -16.96 -9.46 2.90
C VAL A 196 -18.22 -9.58 3.72
N THR A 197 -19.00 -8.50 3.81
CA THR A 197 -20.22 -8.46 4.60
C THR A 197 -21.48 -8.91 3.84
N GLY A 198 -21.36 -9.12 2.53
CA GLY A 198 -22.46 -9.52 1.63
C GLY A 198 -22.09 -10.67 0.70
N LYS A 199 -22.93 -10.86 -0.34
CA LYS A 199 -22.66 -11.83 -1.40
C LYS A 199 -21.60 -11.30 -2.36
N ASP A 200 -21.68 -10.02 -2.68
CA ASP A 200 -20.82 -9.33 -3.63
C ASP A 200 -19.80 -8.48 -2.87
N ILE A 201 -18.66 -8.22 -3.48
CA ILE A 201 -17.59 -7.39 -2.92
C ILE A 201 -17.86 -5.94 -3.32
N PHE A 202 -17.73 -5.03 -2.36
CA PHE A 202 -17.83 -3.59 -2.60
C PHE A 202 -16.68 -2.83 -1.94
N TRP A 203 -16.37 -1.66 -2.44
CA TRP A 203 -15.35 -0.78 -1.86
C TRP A 203 -15.64 -0.39 -0.39
N THR A 204 -16.89 -0.54 0.07
CA THR A 204 -17.27 -0.31 1.46
C THR A 204 -16.86 -1.46 2.40
N ASP A 205 -16.42 -2.60 1.87
CA ASP A 205 -15.89 -3.70 2.67
C ASP A 205 -14.40 -3.52 3.00
N ASP A 206 -13.73 -2.60 2.32
CA ASP A 206 -12.36 -2.24 2.55
C ASP A 206 -12.25 -1.23 3.71
N LEU A 207 -12.00 -1.73 4.91
CA LEU A 207 -12.14 -0.95 6.14
C LEU A 207 -10.86 -0.29 6.62
N HIS A 208 -9.70 -0.86 6.40
CA HIS A 208 -8.41 -0.36 6.91
C HIS A 208 -8.42 -0.12 8.43
N LEU A 209 -8.87 -1.11 9.21
CA LEU A 209 -8.91 -1.06 10.68
C LEU A 209 -7.50 -1.22 11.27
N VAL A 210 -7.33 -0.75 12.49
CA VAL A 210 -6.12 -1.02 13.28
C VAL A 210 -6.01 -2.53 13.54
N MET A 211 -4.80 -3.08 13.46
CA MET A 211 -4.49 -4.49 13.65
C MET A 211 -5.05 -5.02 14.98
N GLY A 212 -5.84 -6.09 14.89
CA GLY A 212 -6.54 -6.73 16.01
C GLY A 212 -7.94 -6.20 16.30
N ASP A 213 -8.44 -5.26 15.50
CA ASP A 213 -9.83 -4.77 15.60
C ASP A 213 -10.75 -5.39 14.54
N GLY A 214 -10.23 -6.31 13.71
CA GLY A 214 -10.95 -7.11 12.73
C GLY A 214 -10.85 -8.61 12.99
N ILE A 215 -10.77 -9.39 11.91
CA ILE A 215 -10.75 -10.86 11.96
C ILE A 215 -9.45 -11.47 11.43
N ALA A 216 -8.43 -10.65 11.12
CA ALA A 216 -7.17 -11.12 10.58
C ALA A 216 -6.45 -12.06 11.55
N ASP A 217 -5.99 -13.21 11.06
CA ASP A 217 -5.09 -14.10 11.79
C ASP A 217 -3.65 -13.57 11.68
N TRP A 218 -3.29 -12.64 12.57
CA TRP A 218 -1.98 -12.03 12.57
C TRP A 218 -0.83 -13.02 12.83
N GLN A 219 -1.09 -14.14 13.50
CA GLN A 219 -0.08 -15.19 13.67
C GLN A 219 0.25 -15.84 12.33
N ASP A 220 -0.79 -16.18 11.57
CA ASP A 220 -0.60 -16.77 10.24
C ASP A 220 -0.01 -15.76 9.24
N ILE A 221 -0.54 -14.54 9.19
CA ILE A 221 -0.05 -13.48 8.30
C ILE A 221 1.44 -13.22 8.53
N MET A 222 1.87 -12.99 9.77
CA MET A 222 3.27 -12.71 10.07
C MET A 222 4.18 -13.91 9.79
N ARG A 223 3.71 -15.13 10.05
CA ARG A 223 4.42 -16.35 9.66
C ARG A 223 4.64 -16.41 8.14
N ARG A 224 3.63 -16.10 7.34
CA ARG A 224 3.72 -16.10 5.87
C ARG A 224 4.64 -14.98 5.36
N ILE A 225 4.59 -13.78 5.93
CA ILE A 225 5.50 -12.66 5.61
C ILE A 225 6.95 -13.06 5.92
N ARG A 226 7.23 -13.65 7.09
CA ARG A 226 8.59 -14.09 7.43
C ARG A 226 9.09 -15.22 6.51
N ASN A 227 8.19 -16.08 6.06
CA ASN A 227 8.55 -17.17 5.12
C ASN A 227 8.86 -16.67 3.70
N SER A 228 8.41 -15.48 3.32
CA SER A 228 8.78 -14.85 2.04
C SER A 228 10.18 -14.23 2.05
N ASP A 229 10.93 -14.35 3.17
CA ASP A 229 12.23 -13.72 3.42
C ASP A 229 12.21 -12.18 3.33
N TYR A 230 11.01 -11.56 3.44
CA TYR A 230 10.86 -10.13 3.48
C TYR A 230 11.53 -9.55 4.74
N SER A 231 12.46 -8.63 4.53
CA SER A 231 13.22 -7.94 5.56
C SER A 231 13.06 -6.41 5.49
N GLY A 232 12.07 -5.96 4.75
CA GLY A 232 11.77 -4.54 4.59
C GLY A 232 11.03 -3.96 5.78
N VAL A 233 10.56 -2.73 5.61
CA VAL A 233 9.76 -2.03 6.62
C VAL A 233 8.34 -2.57 6.62
N LEU A 234 7.82 -2.98 7.78
CA LEU A 234 6.38 -3.27 7.91
C LEU A 234 5.63 -1.94 7.89
N THR A 235 4.84 -1.76 6.86
CA THR A 235 4.05 -0.54 6.67
C THR A 235 2.58 -0.85 6.86
N CYS A 236 1.89 -0.09 7.69
CA CYS A 236 0.43 -0.17 7.79
C CYS A 236 -0.25 0.95 7.02
N GLU A 237 -1.42 0.65 6.49
CA GLU A 237 -2.30 1.61 5.83
C GLU A 237 -3.65 1.62 6.55
N LEU A 238 -3.94 2.73 7.23
CA LEU A 238 -5.10 2.86 8.10
C LEU A 238 -5.96 4.05 7.71
N THR A 239 -7.21 4.06 8.13
CA THR A 239 -8.10 5.21 7.96
C THR A 239 -8.79 5.58 9.28
N LEU A 240 -9.16 6.86 9.42
CA LEU A 240 -9.96 7.37 10.53
C LEU A 240 -11.44 7.45 10.18
N SER A 241 -11.79 7.32 8.92
CA SER A 241 -13.14 7.60 8.42
C SER A 241 -13.95 6.33 8.26
N ASN A 242 -15.19 6.36 8.74
CA ASN A 242 -16.16 5.32 8.42
C ASN A 242 -16.43 5.26 6.92
N LYS A 243 -16.60 4.04 6.41
CA LYS A 243 -17.27 3.87 5.12
C LYS A 243 -18.76 4.24 5.27
N PRO A 244 -19.45 4.61 4.18
CA PRO A 244 -20.89 4.91 4.22
C PRO A 244 -21.69 3.82 4.95
N ASP A 245 -22.59 4.25 5.82
CA ASP A 245 -23.45 3.38 6.62
C ASP A 245 -22.74 2.38 7.56
N LYS A 246 -21.44 2.57 7.81
CA LYS A 246 -20.65 1.78 8.77
C LYS A 246 -20.20 2.66 9.94
N HIS A 247 -20.04 2.04 11.12
CA HIS A 247 -19.64 2.69 12.37
C HIS A 247 -18.37 2.07 12.96
N THR A 248 -17.56 1.45 12.12
CA THR A 248 -16.37 0.71 12.53
C THR A 248 -15.23 1.60 13.01
N HIS A 249 -15.24 2.88 12.63
CA HIS A 249 -14.20 3.86 12.93
C HIS A 249 -14.64 4.95 13.93
N ASP A 250 -15.83 4.87 14.50
CA ASP A 250 -16.33 5.89 15.44
C ASP A 250 -15.35 6.13 16.60
N GLY A 251 -14.70 5.08 17.10
CA GLY A 251 -13.68 5.17 18.14
C GLY A 251 -12.42 5.91 17.68
N TYR A 252 -11.97 5.69 16.45
CA TYR A 252 -10.77 6.34 15.91
C TYR A 252 -11.02 7.82 15.58
N ALA A 253 -12.18 8.12 14.98
CA ALA A 253 -12.55 9.49 14.64
C ALA A 253 -12.66 10.42 15.86
N ALA A 254 -12.89 9.86 17.03
CA ALA A 254 -12.95 10.60 18.29
C ALA A 254 -11.59 10.78 18.98
N MET A 255 -10.52 10.09 18.50
CA MET A 255 -9.20 10.18 19.10
C MET A 255 -8.42 11.40 18.59
N PRO A 256 -7.61 12.05 19.43
CA PRO A 256 -6.51 12.89 18.95
C PRO A 256 -5.61 12.08 18.03
N ILE A 257 -5.09 12.71 16.98
CA ILE A 257 -4.26 12.01 15.98
C ILE A 257 -3.00 11.37 16.60
N GLU A 258 -2.43 11.98 17.63
CA GLU A 258 -1.30 11.44 18.38
C GLU A 258 -1.63 10.14 19.12
N ASP A 259 -2.84 10.05 19.69
CA ASP A 259 -3.30 8.84 20.38
C ASP A 259 -3.56 7.72 19.36
N PHE A 260 -4.13 8.06 18.21
CA PHE A 260 -4.34 7.10 17.13
C PHE A 260 -3.02 6.54 16.59
N TYR A 261 -2.03 7.39 16.30
CA TYR A 261 -0.72 6.95 15.83
C TYR A 261 0.03 6.14 16.90
N THR A 262 -0.16 6.47 18.17
CA THR A 262 0.41 5.70 19.29
C THR A 262 -0.22 4.31 19.40
N LEU A 263 -1.55 4.22 19.30
CA LEU A 263 -2.29 2.95 19.24
C LEU A 263 -1.81 2.09 18.08
N ALA A 264 -1.77 2.65 16.87
CA ALA A 264 -1.35 1.95 15.66
C ALA A 264 0.09 1.39 15.80
N LEU A 265 1.04 2.19 16.31
CA LEU A 265 2.41 1.73 16.53
C LEU A 265 2.49 0.60 17.57
N SER A 266 1.72 0.70 18.64
CA SER A 266 1.66 -0.35 19.66
C SER A 266 1.20 -1.68 19.07
N ARG A 267 0.15 -1.65 18.22
CA ARG A 267 -0.37 -2.82 17.53
C ARG A 267 0.62 -3.36 16.49
N MET A 268 1.26 -2.48 15.71
CA MET A 268 2.30 -2.88 14.74
C MET A 268 3.48 -3.58 15.42
N LYS A 269 3.95 -3.07 16.55
CA LYS A 269 5.02 -3.73 17.32
C LYS A 269 4.59 -5.11 17.81
N ALA A 270 3.36 -5.22 18.35
CA ALA A 270 2.85 -6.47 18.86
C ALA A 270 2.78 -7.56 17.77
N ILE A 271 2.32 -7.21 16.55
CA ILE A 271 2.31 -8.18 15.44
C ILE A 271 3.72 -8.45 14.90
N GLY A 272 4.59 -7.45 14.83
CA GLY A 272 5.97 -7.59 14.35
C GLY A 272 6.83 -8.52 15.22
N GLU A 273 6.51 -8.68 16.49
CA GLU A 273 7.18 -9.59 17.43
C GLU A 273 6.71 -11.06 17.28
N ILE A 274 5.62 -11.32 16.55
CA ILE A 274 5.13 -12.68 16.34
C ILE A 274 6.17 -13.51 15.59
N GLY A 275 6.56 -14.63 16.17
CA GLY A 275 7.45 -15.61 15.55
C GLY A 275 8.93 -15.28 15.61
N ILE A 276 9.34 -14.36 16.50
CA ILE A 276 10.74 -14.14 16.86
C ILE A 276 11.21 -15.21 17.86
#